data_1c1238d9dd90393106f54ee37eb8fcc4
#
_entry.id   1c1238d9dd90393106f54ee37eb8fcc4
#
_cell.length_a   1.000
_cell.length_b   1.000
_cell.length_c   1.000
_cell.angle_alpha   90.00
_cell.angle_beta   90.00
_cell.angle_gamma   90.00
#
_symmetry.space_group_name_H-M   'P 1'
#
loop_
_entity.id
_entity.type
_entity.pdbx_description
1 polymer ?
#
loop_
_entity_poly.entity_id
_entity_poly.type
_entity_poly.pdbx_seq_one_letter_code
_entity_poly.pdbx_strand_id
1 'polypeptide(L)'
;VTGTSVIPILPDGRIVLIRRRDNGLWALPGGMVDWGEDVPTTIQRELMEETGLELVKIRRLVGVYSAPDRDPRIHSICVVAEAEVTGEMEIQDTLEASEIQAFHPNSLPTEPMSHDHARQLQDYLNDLTILA
;
A
#
# COMPACT_ATOMS: atom_id res chain seq x y z
N VAL A 1 -9.79 13.34 -5.07
CA VAL A 1 -8.88 12.36 -5.67
C VAL A 1 -9.10 11.01 -5.02
N THR A 2 -9.13 9.96 -5.81
CA THR A 2 -9.25 8.58 -5.32
C THR A 2 -7.91 7.88 -5.48
N GLY A 3 -7.45 7.28 -4.39
CA GLY A 3 -6.22 6.50 -4.37
C GLY A 3 -6.44 5.12 -3.78
N THR A 4 -5.40 4.32 -3.83
CA THR A 4 -5.35 3.00 -3.22
C THR A 4 -4.10 2.86 -2.38
N SER A 5 -4.19 2.03 -1.35
CA SER A 5 -3.05 1.41 -0.70
C SER A 5 -3.29 -0.09 -0.66
N VAL A 6 -2.23 -0.85 -0.76
CA VAL A 6 -2.33 -2.30 -0.71
C VAL A 6 -1.43 -2.84 0.40
N ILE A 7 -1.91 -3.88 1.08
CA ILE A 7 -1.11 -4.64 2.03
C ILE A 7 -0.72 -5.94 1.33
N PRO A 8 0.49 -5.99 0.73
CA PRO A 8 0.93 -7.13 -0.05
C PRO A 8 1.45 -8.23 0.86
N ILE A 9 0.88 -9.42 0.74
CA ILE A 9 1.26 -10.59 1.52
C ILE A 9 1.95 -11.60 0.60
N LEU A 10 3.23 -11.87 0.87
CA LEU A 10 4.01 -12.88 0.18
C LEU A 10 3.55 -14.31 0.57
N PRO A 11 3.90 -15.33 -0.22
CA PRO A 11 3.56 -16.71 0.11
C PRO A 11 4.00 -17.17 1.49
N ASP A 12 5.08 -16.60 2.04
CA ASP A 12 5.58 -16.91 3.39
C ASP A 12 4.95 -16.06 4.50
N GLY A 13 4.00 -15.19 4.17
CA GLY A 13 3.28 -14.35 5.12
C GLY A 13 3.92 -13.02 5.44
N ARG A 14 5.07 -12.69 4.85
CA ARG A 14 5.69 -11.39 5.06
C ARG A 14 4.91 -10.30 4.33
N ILE A 15 4.94 -9.09 4.90
CA ILE A 15 4.30 -7.90 4.37
C ILE A 15 5.35 -7.06 3.63
N VAL A 16 5.05 -6.65 2.41
CA VAL A 16 5.97 -5.84 1.60
C VAL A 16 5.66 -4.36 1.78
N LEU A 17 6.69 -3.60 2.12
CA LEU A 17 6.64 -2.13 2.20
C LEU A 17 7.66 -1.53 1.24
N ILE A 18 7.40 -0.29 0.85
CA ILE A 18 8.34 0.51 0.07
C ILE A 18 8.82 1.70 0.89
N ARG A 19 9.98 2.24 0.55
CA ARG A 19 10.42 3.54 1.05
C ARG A 19 10.18 4.57 -0.05
N ARG A 20 9.41 5.61 0.27
CA ARG A 20 9.09 6.67 -0.69
C ARG A 20 10.32 7.54 -0.95
N ARG A 21 10.52 7.88 -2.20
CA ARG A 21 11.63 8.76 -2.57
C ARG A 21 11.39 10.21 -2.15
N ASP A 22 10.15 10.66 -2.18
CA ASP A 22 9.81 12.08 -1.90
C ASP A 22 10.03 12.47 -0.44
N ASN A 23 9.73 11.59 0.52
CA ASN A 23 9.85 11.91 1.96
C ASN A 23 10.76 10.95 2.73
N GLY A 24 11.27 9.89 2.11
CA GLY A 24 12.16 8.91 2.75
C GLY A 24 11.48 8.00 3.78
N LEU A 25 10.16 7.99 3.84
CA LEU A 25 9.41 7.20 4.82
C LEU A 25 8.94 5.87 4.23
N TRP A 26 8.81 4.86 5.10
CA TRP A 26 8.16 3.61 4.73
C TRP A 26 6.67 3.85 4.45
N ALA A 27 6.15 3.11 3.48
CA ALA A 27 4.77 3.26 3.02
C ALA A 27 4.23 1.93 2.50
N LEU A 28 2.91 1.81 2.50
CA LEU A 28 2.22 0.79 1.72
C LEU A 28 2.34 1.15 0.24
N PRO A 29 2.55 0.17 -0.64
CA PRO A 29 2.44 0.42 -2.08
C PRO A 29 1.04 0.90 -2.45
N GLY A 30 0.97 1.72 -3.47
CA GLY A 30 -0.31 2.25 -3.95
C GLY A 30 -0.12 3.52 -4.74
N GLY A 31 -1.22 4.12 -5.14
CA GLY A 31 -1.22 5.35 -5.89
C GLY A 31 -2.62 5.76 -6.32
N MET A 32 -2.68 6.75 -7.18
CA MET A 32 -3.94 7.29 -7.66
C MET A 32 -4.59 6.36 -8.69
N VAL A 33 -5.91 6.25 -8.58
CA VAL A 33 -6.74 5.58 -9.60
C VAL A 33 -6.76 6.48 -10.83
N ASP A 34 -6.26 5.95 -11.95
CA ASP A 34 -6.29 6.67 -13.22
C ASP A 34 -7.70 6.61 -13.82
N TRP A 35 -8.02 7.61 -14.64
CA TRP A 35 -9.30 7.63 -15.33
C TRP A 35 -9.48 6.35 -16.15
N GLY A 36 -10.61 5.68 -15.96
CA GLY A 36 -10.94 4.44 -16.65
C GLY A 36 -10.46 3.17 -15.96
N GLU A 37 -9.68 3.28 -14.87
CA GLU A 37 -9.30 2.12 -14.07
C GLU A 37 -10.32 1.84 -12.97
N ASP A 38 -10.58 0.57 -12.70
CA ASP A 38 -11.17 0.17 -11.42
C ASP A 38 -10.08 -0.01 -10.35
N VAL A 39 -10.48 -0.12 -9.10
CA VAL A 39 -9.53 -0.23 -7.97
C VAL A 39 -8.63 -1.47 -8.10
N PRO A 40 -9.12 -2.67 -8.43
CA PRO A 40 -8.25 -3.83 -8.61
C PRO A 40 -7.19 -3.64 -9.68
N THR A 41 -7.53 -2.98 -10.79
CA THR A 41 -6.58 -2.68 -11.87
C THR A 41 -5.49 -1.72 -11.39
N THR A 42 -5.86 -0.69 -10.63
CA THR A 42 -4.89 0.25 -10.05
C THR A 42 -3.95 -0.49 -9.10
N ILE A 43 -4.47 -1.35 -8.22
CA ILE A 43 -3.66 -2.14 -7.31
C ILE A 43 -2.65 -3.00 -8.08
N GLN A 44 -3.10 -3.69 -9.12
CA GLN A 44 -2.22 -4.53 -9.94
C GLN A 44 -1.11 -3.71 -10.59
N ARG A 45 -1.45 -2.56 -11.15
CA ARG A 45 -0.48 -1.67 -11.80
C ARG A 45 0.54 -1.12 -10.82
N GLU A 46 0.09 -0.58 -9.69
CA GLU A 46 0.97 0.01 -8.68
C GLU A 46 1.87 -1.04 -8.02
N LEU A 47 1.37 -2.24 -7.76
CA LEU A 47 2.20 -3.34 -7.26
C LEU A 47 3.35 -3.64 -8.22
N MET A 48 3.07 -3.75 -9.52
CA MET A 48 4.11 -4.02 -10.50
C MET A 48 5.13 -2.88 -10.57
N GLU A 49 4.65 -1.64 -10.63
CA GLU A 49 5.53 -0.46 -10.74
C GLU A 49 6.42 -0.28 -9.51
N GLU A 50 5.88 -0.42 -8.31
CA GLU A 50 6.58 -0.11 -7.08
C GLU A 50 7.31 -1.30 -6.47
N THR A 51 6.86 -2.53 -6.73
CA THR A 51 7.43 -3.73 -6.09
C THR A 51 7.91 -4.81 -7.04
N GLY A 52 7.50 -4.78 -8.31
CA GLY A 52 7.77 -5.86 -9.26
C GLY A 52 6.95 -7.13 -9.01
N LEU A 53 6.09 -7.13 -8.01
CA LEU A 53 5.29 -8.30 -7.63
C LEU A 53 3.99 -8.37 -8.44
N GLU A 54 3.54 -9.60 -8.66
CA GLU A 54 2.27 -9.87 -9.33
C GLU A 54 1.15 -10.08 -8.33
N LEU A 55 0.00 -9.47 -8.60
CA LEU A 55 -1.22 -9.70 -7.84
C LEU A 55 -1.76 -11.10 -8.14
N VAL A 56 -1.88 -11.94 -7.10
CA VAL A 56 -2.54 -13.25 -7.21
C VAL A 56 -4.05 -13.08 -7.02
N LYS A 57 -4.45 -12.47 -5.90
CA LYS A 57 -5.84 -12.10 -5.64
C LYS A 57 -5.94 -11.04 -4.54
N ILE A 58 -7.02 -10.30 -4.55
CA ILE A 58 -7.40 -9.42 -3.43
C ILE A 58 -8.14 -10.30 -2.41
N ARG A 59 -7.66 -10.30 -1.17
CA ARG A 59 -8.25 -11.11 -0.09
C ARG A 59 -9.45 -10.43 0.54
N ARG A 60 -9.32 -9.13 0.87
CA ARG A 60 -10.40 -8.38 1.49
C ARG A 60 -10.19 -6.88 1.41
N LEU A 61 -11.28 -6.14 1.55
CA LEU A 61 -11.23 -4.71 1.80
C LEU A 61 -10.81 -4.46 3.25
N VAL A 62 -9.76 -3.68 3.45
CA VAL A 62 -9.35 -3.23 4.78
C VAL A 62 -10.15 -2.00 5.19
N GLY A 63 -10.34 -1.07 4.28
CA GLY A 63 -11.15 0.09 4.57
C GLY A 63 -11.11 1.17 3.50
N VAL A 64 -11.91 2.20 3.76
CA VAL A 64 -11.92 3.44 3.00
C VAL A 64 -11.62 4.57 3.96
N TYR A 65 -10.58 5.33 3.65
CA TYR A 65 -10.07 6.42 4.49
C TYR A 65 -10.25 7.73 3.74
N SER A 66 -11.06 8.64 4.28
CA SER A 66 -11.50 9.82 3.56
C SER A 66 -11.38 11.13 4.34
N ALA A 67 -10.79 11.13 5.53
CA ALA A 67 -10.64 12.35 6.31
C ALA A 67 -9.84 13.41 5.52
N PRO A 68 -10.28 14.68 5.50
CA PRO A 68 -9.62 15.70 4.68
C PRO A 68 -8.18 16.01 5.06
N ASP A 69 -7.79 15.73 6.30
CA ASP A 69 -6.46 16.02 6.84
C ASP A 69 -5.45 14.88 6.67
N ARG A 70 -5.84 13.77 6.00
CA ARG A 70 -4.93 12.64 5.76
C ARG A 70 -3.71 13.06 4.94
N ASP A 71 -3.90 13.93 3.96
CA ASP A 71 -2.86 14.49 3.12
C ASP A 71 -3.00 16.00 3.13
N PRO A 72 -1.95 16.76 3.51
CA PRO A 72 -2.03 18.21 3.58
C PRO A 72 -2.16 18.90 2.22
N ARG A 73 -1.90 18.18 1.12
CA ARG A 73 -1.88 18.71 -0.23
C ARG A 73 -3.23 18.63 -0.94
N ILE A 74 -3.97 17.55 -0.68
CA ILE A 74 -5.22 17.24 -1.42
C ILE A 74 -6.19 16.49 -0.51
N HIS A 75 -7.49 16.60 -0.84
CA HIS A 75 -8.47 15.70 -0.23
C HIS A 75 -8.48 14.39 -1.01
N SER A 76 -7.91 13.36 -0.41
CA SER A 76 -7.80 12.04 -1.00
C SER A 76 -8.70 11.04 -0.29
N ILE A 77 -9.42 10.25 -1.08
CA ILE A 77 -10.16 9.07 -0.59
C ILE A 77 -9.31 7.86 -0.95
N CYS A 78 -8.88 7.11 0.07
CA CYS A 78 -8.00 5.96 -0.12
C CYS A 78 -8.74 4.66 0.15
N VAL A 79 -8.74 3.77 -0.83
CA VAL A 79 -9.26 2.41 -0.70
C VAL A 79 -8.09 1.50 -0.38
N VAL A 80 -8.15 0.78 0.74
CA VAL A 80 -7.08 -0.11 1.23
C VAL A 80 -7.54 -1.55 1.15
N ALA A 81 -6.72 -2.39 0.54
CA ALA A 81 -7.02 -3.81 0.38
C ALA A 81 -5.82 -4.69 0.76
N GLU A 82 -6.12 -5.86 1.32
CA GLU A 82 -5.15 -6.94 1.49
C GLU A 82 -5.06 -7.74 0.20
N ALA A 83 -3.84 -8.03 -0.26
CA ALA A 83 -3.61 -8.76 -1.50
C ALA A 83 -2.56 -9.84 -1.33
N GLU A 84 -2.84 -11.02 -1.89
CA GLU A 84 -1.80 -12.04 -2.09
C GLU A 84 -0.97 -11.66 -3.30
N VAL A 85 0.35 -11.70 -3.13
CA VAL A 85 1.30 -11.38 -4.19
C VAL A 85 2.34 -12.48 -4.32
N THR A 86 2.97 -12.55 -5.50
CA THR A 86 4.03 -13.50 -5.81
C THR A 86 5.06 -12.85 -6.73
N GLY A 87 6.19 -13.52 -6.90
CA GLY A 87 7.26 -13.06 -7.78
C GLY A 87 8.47 -12.54 -7.01
N GLU A 88 9.34 -11.85 -7.72
CA GLU A 88 10.56 -11.28 -7.16
C GLU A 88 10.39 -9.77 -6.97
N MET A 89 10.84 -9.28 -5.81
CA MET A 89 10.81 -7.86 -5.50
C MET A 89 11.82 -7.11 -6.35
N GLU A 90 11.32 -6.20 -7.19
CA GLU A 90 12.15 -5.35 -8.04
C GLU A 90 11.40 -4.05 -8.32
N ILE A 91 11.98 -2.92 -7.94
CA ILE A 91 11.37 -1.61 -8.19
C ILE A 91 11.45 -1.31 -9.68
N GLN A 92 10.29 -1.11 -10.32
CA GLN A 92 10.20 -0.70 -11.72
C GLN A 92 10.16 0.83 -11.83
N ASP A 93 9.47 1.50 -10.91
CA ASP A 93 9.38 2.96 -10.87
C ASP A 93 10.32 3.53 -9.80
N THR A 94 11.56 3.80 -10.19
CA THR A 94 12.60 4.31 -9.29
C THR A 94 12.42 5.80 -8.94
N LEU A 95 11.50 6.50 -9.60
CA LEU A 95 11.18 7.89 -9.26
C LEU A 95 10.27 7.97 -8.03
N GLU A 96 9.44 6.96 -7.79
CA GLU A 96 8.51 6.91 -6.69
C GLU A 96 9.06 6.18 -5.46
N ALA A 97 9.76 5.08 -5.66
CA ALA A 97 10.28 4.24 -4.59
C ALA A 97 11.80 4.10 -4.67
N SER A 98 12.47 4.21 -3.52
CA SER A 98 13.93 4.04 -3.40
C SER A 98 14.34 2.69 -2.81
N GLU A 99 13.48 2.07 -2.02
CA GLU A 99 13.72 0.77 -1.39
C GLU A 99 12.44 -0.06 -1.38
N ILE A 100 12.62 -1.36 -1.32
CA ILE A 100 11.55 -2.33 -1.13
C ILE A 100 12.03 -3.40 -0.15
N GLN A 101 11.20 -3.78 0.80
CA GLN A 101 11.56 -4.79 1.79
C GLN A 101 10.33 -5.55 2.28
N ALA A 102 10.52 -6.84 2.56
CA ALA A 102 9.52 -7.68 3.17
C ALA A 102 9.79 -7.80 4.67
N PHE A 103 8.73 -7.69 5.47
CA PHE A 103 8.80 -7.74 6.92
C PHE A 103 7.87 -8.81 7.47
N HIS A 104 8.32 -9.56 8.48
CA HIS A 104 7.40 -10.35 9.28
C HIS A 104 6.38 -9.43 9.96
N PRO A 105 5.11 -9.85 10.12
CA PRO A 105 4.11 -9.03 10.80
C PRO A 105 4.50 -8.62 12.23
N ASN A 106 5.35 -9.41 12.88
CA ASN A 106 5.86 -9.12 14.23
C ASN A 106 7.12 -8.26 14.23
N SER A 107 7.66 -7.91 13.08
CA SER A 107 8.93 -7.20 12.95
C SER A 107 8.82 -6.03 11.96
N LEU A 108 7.68 -5.35 11.99
CA LEU A 108 7.44 -4.18 11.16
C LEU A 108 8.32 -3.01 11.60
N PRO A 109 8.64 -2.06 10.70
CA PRO A 109 9.43 -0.89 11.07
C PRO A 109 8.79 -0.12 12.21
N THR A 110 9.60 0.35 13.16
CA THR A 110 9.15 1.22 14.25
C THR A 110 9.25 2.71 13.89
N GLU A 111 9.89 3.01 12.77
CA GLU A 111 10.00 4.36 12.23
C GLU A 111 8.64 4.88 11.80
N PRO A 112 8.42 6.22 11.79
CA PRO A 112 7.20 6.80 11.24
C PRO A 112 6.99 6.39 9.78
N MET A 113 5.74 6.11 9.44
CA MET A 113 5.35 5.79 8.05
C MET A 113 4.76 7.02 7.37
N SER A 114 4.71 6.98 6.05
CA SER A 114 4.15 8.06 5.22
C SER A 114 2.65 8.21 5.46
N HIS A 115 2.18 9.45 5.52
CA HIS A 115 0.76 9.80 5.68
C HIS A 115 0.11 9.03 6.85
N ASP A 116 -1.06 8.44 6.63
CA ASP A 116 -1.77 7.62 7.61
C ASP A 116 -1.56 6.10 7.41
N HIS A 117 -0.49 5.72 6.70
CA HIS A 117 -0.24 4.31 6.39
C HIS A 117 0.01 3.46 7.64
N ALA A 118 0.60 4.04 8.69
CA ALA A 118 0.76 3.33 9.96
C ALA A 118 -0.59 2.94 10.58
N ARG A 119 -1.58 3.84 10.51
CA ARG A 119 -2.95 3.56 10.94
C ARG A 119 -3.59 2.49 10.08
N GLN A 120 -3.46 2.60 8.74
CA GLN A 120 -4.03 1.60 7.82
C GLN A 120 -3.48 0.21 8.11
N LEU A 121 -2.17 0.11 8.30
CA LEU A 121 -1.51 -1.16 8.63
C LEU A 121 -1.95 -1.68 10.00
N GLN A 122 -2.07 -0.81 11.01
CA GLN A 122 -2.51 -1.21 12.35
C GLN A 122 -3.96 -1.70 12.33
N ASP A 123 -4.86 -1.02 11.61
CA ASP A 123 -6.25 -1.46 11.44
C ASP A 123 -6.31 -2.82 10.78
N TYR A 124 -5.47 -3.06 9.77
CA TYR A 124 -5.35 -4.37 9.13
C TYR A 124 -4.90 -5.45 10.14
N LEU A 125 -3.83 -5.16 10.91
CA LEU A 125 -3.30 -6.11 11.90
C LEU A 125 -4.31 -6.41 13.01
N ASN A 126 -5.18 -5.46 13.33
CA ASN A 126 -6.28 -5.63 14.28
C ASN A 126 -7.51 -6.30 13.67
N ASP A 127 -7.42 -6.73 12.44
CA ASP A 127 -8.48 -7.44 11.70
C ASP A 127 -9.78 -6.61 11.57
N LEU A 128 -9.62 -5.30 11.44
CA LEU A 128 -10.72 -4.36 11.31
C LEU A 128 -11.07 -4.11 9.83
N THR A 129 -12.32 -3.73 9.59
CA THR A 129 -12.77 -3.14 8.33
C THR A 129 -13.28 -1.74 8.65
N ILE A 130 -12.70 -0.73 8.02
CA ILE A 130 -12.83 0.67 8.43
C ILE A 130 -13.55 1.49 7.36
N LEU A 131 -14.42 2.37 7.81
CA LEU A 131 -14.91 3.51 7.05
C LEU A 131 -14.60 4.77 7.87
N ALA A 132 -13.60 5.52 7.44
CA ALA A 132 -13.10 6.67 8.21
C ALA A 132 -12.86 7.93 7.36
#